data_33c28283dbf06f4f4abc50a92d7b9dfe
#
_entry.id   33c28283dbf06f4f4abc50a92d7b9dfe
#
_cell.length_a   1.000
_cell.length_b   1.000
_cell.length_c   1.000
_cell.angle_alpha   90.00
_cell.angle_beta   90.00
_cell.angle_gamma   90.00
#
_symmetry.space_group_name_H-M   'P 1'
#
loop_
_entity.id
_entity.type
_entity.pdbx_description
1 polymer ?
#
loop_
_entity_poly.entity_id
_entity_poly.type
_entity_poly.pdbx_seq_one_letter_code
_entity_poly.pdbx_strand_id
1 'polypeptide(L)'
;MNLSEIKDKPISELVDIASELGLEDLGRLKKQEIIFRIFKHKASEGTDIYGGGVLEILNDGFGFLRSPQGSYCAGEDDIYVSPSQIRKFGLRKGDSVEGKIRTPKDKERYFALIQVDTINGEEPAKTKNKILFENLTPLFPTERLMLEQGGCLLYTSDAADEL
;
A
#
# COMPACT_ATOMS: atom_id res chain seq x y z
N MET A 1 -14.42 5.42 3.47
CA MET A 1 -13.35 6.44 3.46
C MET A 1 -12.04 5.76 3.14
N ASN A 2 -11.24 6.29 2.21
CA ASN A 2 -9.99 5.64 1.77
C ASN A 2 -8.77 6.28 2.44
N LEU A 3 -7.93 5.46 3.08
CA LEU A 3 -6.71 5.93 3.76
C LEU A 3 -5.69 6.52 2.76
N SER A 4 -5.55 5.94 1.57
CA SER A 4 -4.60 6.40 0.56
C SER A 4 -4.93 7.81 0.07
N GLU A 5 -6.22 8.10 -0.19
CA GLU A 5 -6.66 9.45 -0.63
C GLU A 5 -6.39 10.53 0.41
N ILE A 6 -6.56 10.20 1.68
CA ILE A 6 -6.29 11.13 2.79
C ILE A 6 -4.78 11.37 2.96
N LYS A 7 -3.97 10.35 2.75
CA LYS A 7 -2.49 10.49 2.80
C LYS A 7 -1.93 11.43 1.73
N ASP A 8 -2.56 11.47 0.56
CA ASP A 8 -2.12 12.31 -0.56
C ASP A 8 -2.43 13.80 -0.35
N LYS A 9 -3.35 14.12 0.56
CA LYS A 9 -3.72 15.50 0.85
C LYS A 9 -2.60 16.30 1.54
N PRO A 10 -2.45 17.58 1.21
CA PRO A 10 -1.54 18.49 1.92
C PRO A 10 -2.00 18.70 3.38
N ILE A 11 -1.06 19.08 4.24
CA ILE A 11 -1.35 19.28 5.69
C ILE A 11 -2.45 20.31 5.91
N SER A 12 -2.52 21.37 5.11
CA SER A 12 -3.56 22.41 5.19
C SER A 12 -4.96 21.80 5.07
N GLU A 13 -5.22 21.02 4.04
CA GLU A 13 -6.51 20.36 3.84
C GLU A 13 -6.85 19.35 4.95
N LEU A 14 -5.84 18.66 5.49
CA LEU A 14 -6.04 17.74 6.61
C LEU A 14 -6.44 18.47 7.90
N VAL A 15 -5.88 19.66 8.13
CA VAL A 15 -6.24 20.52 9.27
C VAL A 15 -7.67 21.04 9.09
N ASP A 16 -8.06 21.43 7.89
CA ASP A 16 -9.43 21.89 7.59
C ASP A 16 -10.44 20.77 7.86
N ILE A 17 -10.18 19.57 7.32
CA ILE A 17 -11.03 18.38 7.55
C ILE A 17 -11.11 18.04 9.05
N ALA A 18 -9.99 18.09 9.76
CA ALA A 18 -9.96 17.80 11.18
C ALA A 18 -10.72 18.85 12.01
N SER A 19 -10.63 20.13 11.62
CA SER A 19 -11.37 21.22 12.23
C SER A 19 -12.88 21.09 12.01
N GLU A 20 -13.32 20.70 10.81
CA GLU A 20 -14.72 20.38 10.51
C GLU A 20 -15.27 19.23 11.37
N LEU A 21 -14.41 18.29 11.77
CA LEU A 21 -14.73 17.18 12.67
C LEU A 21 -14.66 17.57 14.16
N GLY A 22 -14.40 18.85 14.47
CA GLY A 22 -14.32 19.35 15.85
C GLY A 22 -13.07 18.89 16.60
N LEU A 23 -11.99 18.52 15.90
CA LEU A 23 -10.73 18.16 16.52
C LEU A 23 -9.90 19.42 16.77
N GLU A 24 -9.55 19.63 18.04
CA GLU A 24 -8.74 20.77 18.48
C GLU A 24 -7.25 20.36 18.63
N ASP A 25 -6.37 21.36 18.84
CA ASP A 25 -4.91 21.16 19.06
C ASP A 25 -4.14 20.49 17.93
N LEU A 26 -4.45 20.86 16.67
CA LEU A 26 -3.81 20.27 15.48
C LEU A 26 -2.46 20.90 15.13
N GLY A 27 -2.19 22.12 15.56
CA GLY A 27 -1.07 22.94 15.10
C GLY A 27 0.34 22.43 15.49
N ARG A 28 0.43 21.48 16.40
CA ARG A 28 1.70 20.87 16.85
C ARG A 28 1.89 19.43 16.45
N LEU A 29 0.89 18.87 15.75
CA LEU A 29 0.89 17.46 15.38
C LEU A 29 1.59 17.21 14.04
N LYS A 30 2.23 16.07 13.92
CA LYS A 30 2.75 15.58 12.65
C LYS A 30 1.58 15.19 11.72
N LYS A 31 1.79 15.23 10.41
CA LYS A 31 0.81 14.82 9.40
C LYS A 31 0.17 13.46 9.73
N GLN A 32 0.96 12.50 10.15
CA GLN A 32 0.50 11.15 10.50
C GLN A 32 -0.42 11.12 11.72
N GLU A 33 -0.14 11.95 12.73
CA GLU A 33 -0.99 12.06 13.93
C GLU A 33 -2.35 12.70 13.62
N ILE A 34 -2.36 13.68 12.71
CA ILE A 34 -3.61 14.30 12.23
C ILE A 34 -4.45 13.26 11.49
N ILE A 35 -3.85 12.53 10.55
CA ILE A 35 -4.50 11.43 9.83
C ILE A 35 -5.07 10.41 10.82
N PHE A 36 -4.27 9.99 11.79
CA PHE A 36 -4.70 9.02 12.79
C PHE A 36 -5.90 9.50 13.60
N ARG A 37 -5.92 10.78 14.05
CA ARG A 37 -7.04 11.37 14.78
C ARG A 37 -8.32 11.43 13.93
N ILE A 38 -8.20 11.83 12.65
CA ILE A 38 -9.33 11.86 11.71
C ILE A 38 -9.95 10.46 11.59
N PHE A 39 -9.12 9.43 11.36
CA PHE A 39 -9.62 8.07 11.21
C PHE A 39 -10.19 7.49 12.50
N LYS A 40 -9.60 7.81 13.65
CA LYS A 40 -10.13 7.40 14.96
C LYS A 40 -11.53 7.99 15.20
N HIS A 41 -11.72 9.27 14.85
CA HIS A 41 -13.02 9.93 14.95
C HIS A 41 -14.05 9.29 14.02
N LYS A 42 -13.68 9.10 12.75
CA LYS A 42 -14.55 8.47 11.74
C LYS A 42 -14.90 7.02 12.07
N ALA A 43 -13.97 6.26 12.66
CA ALA A 43 -14.24 4.92 13.13
C ALA A 43 -15.24 4.90 14.30
N SER A 44 -15.21 5.90 15.20
CA SER A 44 -16.19 6.04 16.27
C SER A 44 -17.59 6.37 15.76
N GLU A 45 -17.71 7.03 14.61
CA GLU A 45 -18.98 7.27 13.92
C GLU A 45 -19.50 6.02 13.16
N GLY A 46 -18.77 4.90 13.19
CA GLY A 46 -19.14 3.67 12.51
C GLY A 46 -18.85 3.67 11.00
N THR A 47 -18.07 4.62 10.51
CA THR A 47 -17.69 4.70 9.09
C THR A 47 -16.64 3.63 8.76
N ASP A 48 -16.89 2.85 7.72
CA ASP A 48 -15.94 1.87 7.22
C ASP A 48 -14.71 2.57 6.61
N ILE A 49 -13.53 2.11 7.01
CA ILE A 49 -12.25 2.63 6.54
C ILE A 49 -11.65 1.59 5.59
N TYR A 50 -11.20 2.06 4.45
CA TYR A 50 -10.52 1.25 3.44
C TYR A 50 -9.08 1.73 3.29
N GLY A 51 -8.19 0.80 3.01
CA GLY A 51 -6.80 1.09 2.75
C GLY A 51 -6.14 -0.03 1.98
N GLY A 52 -5.01 0.27 1.39
CA GLY A 52 -4.25 -0.68 0.59
C GLY A 52 -2.78 -0.35 0.52
N GLY A 53 -2.05 -1.23 -0.10
CA GLY A 53 -0.62 -1.09 -0.32
C GLY A 53 0.00 -2.37 -0.83
N VAL A 54 1.31 -2.37 -0.95
CA VAL A 54 2.09 -3.53 -1.38
C VAL A 54 2.54 -4.33 -0.17
N LEU A 55 2.25 -5.63 -0.18
CA LEU A 55 2.54 -6.52 0.93
C LEU A 55 4.03 -6.81 1.05
N GLU A 56 4.58 -6.52 2.21
CA GLU A 56 5.86 -7.02 2.67
C GLU A 56 5.64 -8.04 3.78
N ILE A 57 6.17 -9.25 3.62
CA ILE A 57 6.08 -10.32 4.61
C ILE A 57 7.40 -10.38 5.37
N LEU A 58 7.31 -10.35 6.70
CA LEU A 58 8.45 -10.48 7.59
C LEU A 58 8.72 -11.94 7.96
N ASN A 59 9.91 -12.20 8.50
CA ASN A 59 10.36 -13.57 8.86
C ASN A 59 9.44 -14.27 9.85
N ASP A 60 8.73 -13.51 10.68
CA ASP A 60 7.76 -14.03 11.67
C ASP A 60 6.42 -14.44 11.05
N GLY A 61 6.27 -14.30 9.73
CA GLY A 61 5.09 -14.75 8.98
C GLY A 61 3.91 -13.78 8.97
N PHE A 62 4.00 -12.63 9.62
CA PHE A 62 3.05 -11.52 9.44
C PHE A 62 3.57 -10.53 8.40
N GLY A 63 2.71 -9.63 7.93
CA GLY A 63 3.08 -8.67 6.92
C GLY A 63 2.58 -7.26 7.20
N PHE A 64 3.11 -6.33 6.40
CA PHE A 64 2.64 -4.95 6.35
C PHE A 64 2.35 -4.53 4.91
N LEU A 65 1.28 -3.77 4.71
CA LEU A 65 1.03 -3.10 3.45
C LEU A 65 1.77 -1.77 3.45
N ARG A 66 2.76 -1.67 2.57
CA ARG A 66 3.61 -0.50 2.39
C ARG A 66 3.01 0.45 1.36
N SER A 67 3.17 1.74 1.61
CA SER A 67 2.67 2.78 0.71
C SER A 67 3.70 3.13 -0.38
N PRO A 68 3.27 3.27 -1.65
CA PRO A 68 4.14 3.78 -2.70
C PRO A 68 4.67 5.19 -2.42
N GLN A 69 3.88 6.05 -1.77
CA GLN A 69 4.26 7.42 -1.41
C GLN A 69 5.46 7.46 -0.45
N GLY A 70 5.61 6.44 0.40
CA GLY A 70 6.77 6.25 1.27
C GLY A 70 7.91 5.46 0.63
N SER A 71 7.95 5.33 -0.70
CA SER A 71 8.93 4.49 -1.41
C SER A 71 9.01 3.06 -0.84
N TYR A 72 7.88 2.54 -0.38
CA TYR A 72 7.73 1.23 0.26
C TYR A 72 8.57 1.04 1.53
N CYS A 73 9.09 2.12 2.10
CA CYS A 73 9.81 2.08 3.38
C CYS A 73 8.86 1.87 4.56
N ALA A 74 9.38 1.32 5.66
CA ALA A 74 8.64 1.15 6.88
C ALA A 74 8.16 2.49 7.44
N GLY A 75 6.87 2.60 7.75
CA GLY A 75 6.23 3.79 8.29
C GLY A 75 5.26 3.49 9.43
N GLU A 76 4.90 4.50 10.19
CA GLU A 76 3.91 4.39 11.27
C GLU A 76 2.48 4.19 10.75
N ASP A 77 2.27 4.49 9.48
CA ASP A 77 1.00 4.42 8.75
C ASP A 77 0.82 3.12 7.96
N ASP A 78 1.69 2.15 8.18
CA ASP A 78 1.58 0.83 7.58
C ASP A 78 0.36 0.07 8.11
N ILE A 79 -0.18 -0.82 7.27
CA ILE A 79 -1.33 -1.63 7.63
C ILE A 79 -0.84 -3.05 7.93
N TYR A 80 -1.08 -3.50 9.15
CA TYR A 80 -0.75 -4.85 9.58
C TYR A 80 -1.64 -5.90 8.92
N VAL A 81 -1.03 -6.97 8.44
CA VAL A 81 -1.70 -8.14 7.86
C VAL A 81 -1.34 -9.39 8.67
N SER A 82 -2.36 -10.08 9.14
CA SER A 82 -2.16 -11.27 9.98
C SER A 82 -1.65 -12.47 9.18
N PRO A 83 -0.88 -13.38 9.81
CA PRO A 83 -0.45 -14.63 9.16
C PRO A 83 -1.60 -15.50 8.66
N SER A 84 -2.74 -15.42 9.34
CA SER A 84 -3.96 -16.14 8.97
C SER A 84 -4.52 -15.66 7.63
N GLN A 85 -4.53 -14.34 7.39
CA GLN A 85 -4.96 -13.76 6.12
C GLN A 85 -3.98 -14.07 5.00
N ILE A 86 -2.67 -13.96 5.27
CA ILE A 86 -1.63 -14.31 4.29
C ILE A 86 -1.81 -15.75 3.80
N ARG A 87 -2.00 -16.70 4.73
CA ARG A 87 -2.22 -18.10 4.38
C ARG A 87 -3.56 -18.37 3.69
N LYS A 88 -4.65 -17.74 4.19
CA LYS A 88 -6.00 -17.91 3.65
C LYS A 88 -6.11 -17.52 2.18
N PHE A 89 -5.48 -16.42 1.81
CA PHE A 89 -5.53 -15.86 0.45
C PHE A 89 -4.30 -16.20 -0.39
N GLY A 90 -3.31 -16.93 0.15
CA GLY A 90 -2.07 -17.26 -0.53
C GLY A 90 -1.29 -16.03 -0.95
N LEU A 91 -1.29 -15.00 -0.09
CA LEU A 91 -0.60 -13.74 -0.37
C LEU A 91 0.90 -13.91 -0.37
N ARG A 92 1.59 -13.18 -1.25
CA ARG A 92 3.03 -13.17 -1.36
C ARG A 92 3.59 -11.76 -1.24
N LYS A 93 4.89 -11.70 -0.93
CA LYS A 93 5.63 -10.44 -0.94
C LYS A 93 5.51 -9.80 -2.32
N GLY A 94 5.14 -8.51 -2.35
CA GLY A 94 4.93 -7.76 -3.57
C GLY A 94 3.49 -7.75 -4.10
N ASP A 95 2.56 -8.53 -3.53
CA ASP A 95 1.14 -8.44 -3.89
C ASP A 95 0.56 -7.07 -3.45
N SER A 96 -0.18 -6.42 -4.34
CA SER A 96 -0.99 -5.25 -4.01
C SER A 96 -2.30 -5.71 -3.41
N VAL A 97 -2.58 -5.30 -2.18
CA VAL A 97 -3.77 -5.71 -1.43
C VAL A 97 -4.55 -4.49 -1.00
N GLU A 98 -5.86 -4.52 -1.24
CA GLU A 98 -6.78 -3.50 -0.78
C GLU A 98 -7.92 -4.14 0.00
N GLY A 99 -8.42 -3.40 0.99
CA GLY A 99 -9.52 -3.90 1.78
C GLY A 99 -9.91 -3.02 2.95
N LYS A 100 -10.83 -3.55 3.74
CA LYS A 100 -11.33 -2.88 4.92
C LYS A 100 -10.33 -3.00 6.06
N ILE A 101 -10.01 -1.87 6.68
CA ILE A 101 -9.07 -1.77 7.78
C ILE A 101 -9.77 -1.27 9.05
N ARG A 102 -9.15 -1.51 10.20
CA ARG A 102 -9.55 -0.91 11.48
C ARG A 102 -8.44 -0.05 12.05
N THR A 103 -8.84 0.91 12.85
CA THR A 103 -7.92 1.71 13.65
C THR A 103 -7.23 0.85 14.71
N PRO A 104 -6.00 1.23 15.11
CA PRO A 104 -5.31 0.57 16.21
C PRO A 104 -6.09 0.67 17.52
N LYS A 105 -6.03 -0.38 18.32
CA LYS A 105 -6.52 -0.39 19.73
C LYS A 105 -5.47 0.20 20.65
N ASP A 106 -5.82 0.46 21.91
CA ASP A 106 -5.00 1.19 22.89
C ASP A 106 -3.53 0.71 23.06
N LYS A 107 -3.20 -0.51 22.63
CA LYS A 107 -1.83 -1.07 22.70
C LYS A 107 -1.21 -1.35 21.31
N GLU A 108 -1.93 -1.08 20.24
CA GLU A 108 -1.49 -1.30 18.87
C GLU A 108 -0.98 0.00 18.27
N ARG A 109 0.02 -0.06 17.41
CA ARG A 109 0.57 1.11 16.71
C ARG A 109 0.04 1.25 15.28
N TYR A 110 -0.34 0.13 14.66
CA TYR A 110 -0.64 0.06 13.24
C TYR A 110 -2.12 -0.18 12.99
N PHE A 111 -2.61 0.34 11.88
CA PHE A 111 -3.90 -0.10 11.34
C PHE A 111 -3.85 -1.60 11.07
N ALA A 112 -4.97 -2.28 11.16
CA ALA A 112 -5.02 -3.71 10.89
C ALA A 112 -6.04 -4.03 9.79
N LEU A 113 -5.63 -4.84 8.82
CA LEU A 113 -6.50 -5.35 7.77
C LEU A 113 -7.53 -6.31 8.38
N ILE A 114 -8.82 -6.05 8.16
CA ILE A 114 -9.91 -6.93 8.61
C ILE A 114 -10.34 -7.85 7.47
N GLN A 115 -10.59 -7.25 6.31
CA GLN A 115 -11.13 -7.92 5.13
C GLN A 115 -10.31 -7.56 3.91
N VAL A 116 -10.04 -8.53 3.07
CA VAL A 116 -9.37 -8.35 1.77
C VAL A 116 -10.47 -8.24 0.72
N ASP A 117 -10.50 -7.13 -0.01
CA ASP A 117 -11.47 -6.89 -1.08
C ASP A 117 -10.85 -7.16 -2.44
N THR A 118 -9.62 -6.70 -2.69
CA THR A 118 -8.90 -6.96 -3.95
C THR A 118 -7.46 -7.40 -3.70
N ILE A 119 -6.94 -8.23 -4.61
CA ILE A 119 -5.54 -8.65 -4.66
C ILE A 119 -5.06 -8.44 -6.09
N ASN A 120 -4.06 -7.57 -6.28
CA ASN A 120 -3.55 -7.19 -7.61
C ASN A 120 -4.65 -6.67 -8.56
N GLY A 121 -5.66 -5.99 -8.02
CA GLY A 121 -6.79 -5.46 -8.77
C GLY A 121 -7.88 -6.47 -9.10
N GLU A 122 -7.75 -7.73 -8.67
CA GLU A 122 -8.73 -8.80 -8.89
C GLU A 122 -9.38 -9.25 -7.59
N GLU A 123 -10.56 -9.88 -7.72
CA GLU A 123 -11.22 -10.51 -6.58
C GLU A 123 -10.39 -11.65 -5.98
N PRO A 124 -10.36 -11.83 -4.65
CA PRO A 124 -9.55 -12.85 -3.99
C PRO A 124 -9.86 -14.29 -4.45
N ALA A 125 -11.09 -14.53 -4.93
CA ALA A 125 -11.49 -15.83 -5.44
C ALA A 125 -10.76 -16.22 -6.74
N LYS A 126 -10.48 -15.25 -7.60
CA LYS A 126 -9.80 -15.45 -8.90
C LYS A 126 -8.29 -15.63 -8.70
N THR A 127 -7.75 -15.05 -7.65
CA THR A 127 -6.30 -15.01 -7.40
C THR A 127 -5.73 -16.32 -6.86
N LYS A 128 -6.57 -17.29 -6.48
CA LYS A 128 -6.12 -18.60 -5.96
C LYS A 128 -5.27 -19.42 -6.94
N ASN A 129 -5.45 -19.22 -8.24
CA ASN A 129 -4.76 -19.97 -9.30
C ASN A 129 -3.61 -19.17 -9.92
N LYS A 130 -2.91 -18.35 -9.13
CA LYS A 130 -1.73 -17.61 -9.62
C LYS A 130 -0.66 -18.55 -10.15
N ILE A 131 -0.18 -18.26 -11.36
CA ILE A 131 1.07 -18.83 -11.85
C ILE A 131 2.20 -18.15 -11.09
N LEU A 132 3.00 -18.95 -10.42
CA LEU A 132 4.15 -18.43 -9.68
C LEU A 132 5.24 -18.00 -10.64
N PHE A 133 5.93 -16.90 -10.31
CA PHE A 133 7.05 -16.40 -11.12
C PHE A 133 8.11 -17.49 -11.36
N GLU A 134 8.40 -18.31 -10.34
CA GLU A 134 9.37 -19.39 -10.40
C GLU A 134 8.96 -20.52 -11.36
N ASN A 135 7.67 -20.59 -11.70
CA ASN A 135 7.13 -21.58 -12.65
C ASN A 135 7.01 -21.06 -14.08
N LEU A 136 7.41 -19.79 -14.33
CA LEU A 136 7.42 -19.22 -15.66
C LEU A 136 8.61 -19.76 -16.44
N THR A 137 8.37 -20.10 -17.73
CA THR A 137 9.45 -20.46 -18.64
C THR A 137 10.15 -19.19 -19.10
N PRO A 138 11.47 -19.04 -18.86
CA PRO A 138 12.21 -17.88 -19.35
C PRO A 138 12.26 -17.89 -20.88
N LEU A 139 11.97 -16.74 -21.49
CA LEU A 139 12.11 -16.54 -22.92
C LEU A 139 13.23 -15.54 -23.18
N PHE A 140 13.96 -15.72 -24.28
CA PHE A 140 14.89 -14.72 -24.74
C PHE A 140 14.12 -13.45 -25.14
N PRO A 141 14.65 -12.25 -24.87
CA PRO A 141 14.03 -11.01 -25.31
C PRO A 141 13.97 -10.99 -26.85
N THR A 142 12.76 -10.77 -27.36
CA THR A 142 12.49 -10.72 -28.81
C THR A 142 12.27 -9.31 -29.33
N GLU A 143 12.06 -8.35 -28.42
CA GLU A 143 11.82 -6.95 -28.75
C GLU A 143 12.90 -6.06 -28.13
N ARG A 144 13.44 -5.16 -28.95
CA ARG A 144 14.43 -4.17 -28.50
C ARG A 144 13.74 -3.10 -27.65
N LEU A 145 14.29 -2.84 -26.46
CA LEU A 145 13.86 -1.71 -25.64
C LEU A 145 14.43 -0.41 -26.22
N MET A 146 13.57 0.43 -26.78
CA MET A 146 13.95 1.76 -27.29
C MET A 146 14.02 2.74 -26.12
N LEU A 147 15.25 3.06 -25.69
CA LEU A 147 15.49 4.05 -24.62
C LEU A 147 15.61 5.48 -25.17
N GLU A 148 15.50 5.65 -26.47
CA GLU A 148 15.58 6.94 -27.15
C GLU A 148 14.30 7.74 -26.89
N GLN A 149 14.43 8.90 -26.28
CA GLN A 149 13.39 9.93 -26.25
C GLN A 149 13.80 11.03 -27.20
N GLY A 150 12.88 11.49 -28.08
CA GLY A 150 13.14 12.54 -29.04
C GLY A 150 13.75 13.78 -28.37
N GLY A 151 14.98 14.12 -28.75
CA GLY A 151 15.74 15.24 -28.19
C GLY A 151 16.63 14.92 -26.99
N CYS A 152 16.70 13.67 -26.54
CA CYS A 152 17.60 13.23 -25.48
C CYS A 152 18.84 12.53 -26.03
N LEU A 153 20.02 12.81 -25.44
CA LEU A 153 21.30 12.15 -25.76
C LEU A 153 21.46 10.75 -25.14
N LEU A 154 20.38 10.13 -24.65
CA LEU A 154 20.40 8.76 -24.16
C LEU A 154 20.39 7.80 -25.38
N TYR A 155 21.54 7.30 -25.70
CA TYR A 155 21.69 6.25 -26.69
C TYR A 155 21.31 4.90 -26.09
N THR A 156 20.63 4.07 -26.88
CA THR A 156 20.52 2.65 -26.57
C THR A 156 21.93 2.10 -26.55
N SER A 157 22.36 1.53 -25.44
CA SER A 157 23.64 0.88 -25.33
C SER A 157 23.65 -0.34 -26.27
N ASP A 158 24.43 -0.27 -27.29
CA ASP A 158 24.69 -1.36 -28.29
C ASP A 158 25.63 -2.44 -27.73
N ALA A 159 25.78 -2.50 -26.42
CA ALA A 159 26.69 -3.41 -25.73
C ALA A 159 26.38 -4.91 -25.97
N ALA A 160 25.27 -5.23 -26.63
CA ALA A 160 24.88 -6.61 -26.94
C ALA A 160 25.24 -7.05 -28.38
N ASP A 161 25.67 -6.14 -29.25
CA ASP A 161 25.95 -6.47 -30.66
C ASP A 161 27.44 -6.71 -30.94
N GLU A 162 28.33 -6.67 -29.93
CA GLU A 162 29.76 -6.91 -30.06
C GLU A 162 30.24 -8.26 -29.49
N LEU A 163 29.41 -9.30 -29.56
CA LEU A 163 29.85 -10.67 -29.23
C LEU A 163 29.57 -11.63 -30.38
#